data_9287676731ae9d739fb797189a4ff907
#
_entry.id   9287676731ae9d739fb797189a4ff907
#
_cell.length_a   1.000
_cell.length_b   1.000
_cell.length_c   1.000
_cell.angle_alpha   90.00
_cell.angle_beta   90.00
_cell.angle_gamma   90.00
#
_symmetry.space_group_name_H-M   'P 1'
#
loop_
_entity.id
_entity.type
_entity.pdbx_description
1 polymer ?
#
loop_
_entity_poly.entity_id
_entity_poly.type
_entity_poly.pdbx_seq_one_letter_code
_entity_poly.pdbx_strand_id
1 'polypeptide(L)'
;LKKMALTFFFVPFFLVGCSSANEQTIRIYNESEVGGVRADVEGVIAETDEVYNGIAVFVEDELLVSLQVKPWLAFKKQKIEERVQKQFDEQYPDLNVLVSTDFKLYWESEKLLEEKDQQKVVDEVQKLKELAKEET
;
A
#
# COMPACT_ATOMS: atom_id res chain seq x y z
N LEU A 1 -57.07 9.17 40.76
CA LEU A 1 -56.72 8.25 39.63
C LEU A 1 -55.68 8.93 38.80
N LYS A 2 -54.41 8.73 39.18
CA LYS A 2 -53.26 9.16 38.37
C LYS A 2 -52.93 8.04 37.39
N LYS A 3 -53.18 8.28 36.11
CA LYS A 3 -52.72 7.41 35.07
C LYS A 3 -51.21 7.67 34.86
N MET A 4 -50.38 6.76 35.34
CA MET A 4 -48.98 6.76 35.01
C MET A 4 -48.85 6.27 33.55
N ALA A 5 -48.58 7.22 32.66
CA ALA A 5 -48.17 6.87 31.30
C ALA A 5 -46.73 6.43 31.37
N LEU A 6 -46.51 5.13 31.23
CA LEU A 6 -45.19 4.51 31.08
C LEU A 6 -44.72 4.80 29.67
N THR A 7 -44.00 5.89 29.50
CA THR A 7 -43.39 6.21 28.23
C THR A 7 -42.19 5.25 28.03
N PHE A 8 -42.43 4.23 27.24
CA PHE A 8 -41.41 3.30 26.83
C PHE A 8 -40.50 4.03 25.83
N PHE A 9 -39.37 4.49 26.30
CA PHE A 9 -38.37 5.16 25.48
C PHE A 9 -37.64 4.08 24.69
N PHE A 10 -38.08 3.87 23.46
CA PHE A 10 -37.45 2.97 22.50
C PHE A 10 -36.21 3.68 21.98
N VAL A 11 -35.06 3.37 22.56
CA VAL A 11 -33.75 3.81 22.04
C VAL A 11 -33.42 2.92 20.85
N PRO A 12 -33.41 3.46 19.62
CA PRO A 12 -32.91 2.68 18.49
C PRO A 12 -31.41 2.50 18.68
N PHE A 13 -31.04 1.29 18.98
CA PHE A 13 -29.63 0.87 19.01
C PHE A 13 -29.16 0.85 17.56
N PHE A 14 -28.59 1.95 17.10
CA PHE A 14 -27.85 1.98 15.86
C PHE A 14 -26.60 1.13 16.04
N LEU A 15 -26.67 -0.12 15.61
CA LEU A 15 -25.50 -0.93 15.33
C LEU A 15 -24.81 -0.29 14.14
N VAL A 16 -23.88 0.61 14.42
CA VAL A 16 -22.88 1.02 13.44
C VAL A 16 -22.00 -0.20 13.21
N GLY A 17 -22.42 -1.03 12.28
CA GLY A 17 -21.59 -2.12 11.78
C GLY A 17 -20.42 -1.47 11.06
N CYS A 18 -19.27 -1.45 11.70
CA CYS A 18 -18.01 -1.27 10.99
C CYS A 18 -17.85 -2.45 10.05
N SER A 19 -18.25 -2.27 8.80
CA SER A 19 -17.90 -3.23 7.75
C SER A 19 -16.44 -3.04 7.38
N SER A 20 -15.53 -3.61 8.13
CA SER A 20 -14.12 -3.73 7.78
C SER A 20 -13.93 -4.84 6.74
N ALA A 21 -14.66 -4.78 5.63
CA ALA A 21 -14.68 -5.85 4.65
C ALA A 21 -13.46 -5.85 3.71
N ASN A 22 -12.55 -4.88 3.81
CA ASN A 22 -11.33 -4.81 3.00
C ASN A 22 -10.23 -4.07 3.78
N GLU A 23 -9.66 -4.73 4.77
CA GLU A 23 -8.45 -4.22 5.40
C GLU A 23 -7.27 -4.40 4.45
N GLN A 24 -7.00 -3.35 3.69
CA GLN A 24 -5.81 -3.23 2.91
C GLN A 24 -4.65 -2.92 3.86
N THR A 25 -3.61 -3.75 3.83
CA THR A 25 -2.42 -3.54 4.64
C THR A 25 -1.34 -2.85 3.81
N ILE A 26 -0.98 -1.64 4.20
CA ILE A 26 0.07 -0.85 3.56
C ILE A 26 1.18 -0.61 4.57
N ARG A 27 2.39 -1.02 4.22
CA ARG A 27 3.58 -0.84 5.04
C ARG A 27 4.62 -0.03 4.27
N ILE A 28 5.23 0.96 4.92
CA ILE A 28 6.18 1.86 4.28
C ILE A 28 7.46 1.94 5.10
N TYR A 29 8.56 1.66 4.44
CA TYR A 29 9.89 2.00 4.90
C TYR A 29 10.25 3.37 4.34
N ASN A 30 10.41 4.35 5.21
CA ASN A 30 10.80 5.69 4.82
C ASN A 30 11.97 6.16 5.67
N GLU A 31 13.08 6.33 5.03
CA GLU A 31 14.31 6.78 5.65
C GLU A 31 14.40 8.31 5.76
N SER A 32 13.81 9.01 4.83
CA SER A 32 13.77 10.46 4.88
C SER A 32 12.39 10.92 5.35
N GLU A 33 12.37 11.67 6.44
CA GLU A 33 11.18 12.39 6.91
C GLU A 33 10.79 13.53 5.95
N VAL A 34 10.70 13.22 4.67
CA VAL A 34 10.13 14.17 3.70
C VAL A 34 8.62 14.06 3.87
N GLY A 35 8.11 14.86 4.81
CA GLY A 35 6.71 14.91 5.12
C GLY A 35 5.88 15.18 3.87
N GLY A 36 4.97 14.29 3.57
CA GLY A 36 4.08 14.36 2.41
C GLY A 36 4.18 13.14 1.50
N VAL A 37 5.38 12.72 1.11
CA VAL A 37 5.57 11.57 0.21
C VAL A 37 4.95 10.30 0.77
N ARG A 38 5.10 10.06 2.07
CA ARG A 38 4.51 8.88 2.70
C ARG A 38 2.98 8.86 2.58
N ALA A 39 2.34 9.96 2.91
CA ALA A 39 0.88 10.06 2.85
C ALA A 39 0.36 9.92 1.42
N ASP A 40 1.07 10.47 0.46
CA ASP A 40 0.72 10.38 -0.96
C ASP A 40 0.88 8.95 -1.49
N VAL A 41 1.95 8.25 -1.12
CA VAL A 41 2.17 6.83 -1.47
C VAL A 41 1.09 5.95 -0.86
N GLU A 42 0.79 6.15 0.41
CA GLU A 42 -0.33 5.45 1.07
C GLU A 42 -1.65 5.71 0.36
N GLY A 43 -1.90 6.95 -0.05
CA GLY A 43 -3.11 7.34 -0.77
C GLY A 43 -3.25 6.66 -2.12
N VAL A 44 -2.19 6.63 -2.92
CA VAL A 44 -2.20 5.97 -4.24
C VAL A 44 -2.50 4.47 -4.11
N ILE A 45 -1.84 3.81 -3.15
CA ILE A 45 -2.07 2.38 -2.92
C ILE A 45 -3.48 2.14 -2.38
N ALA A 46 -3.95 2.97 -1.44
CA ALA A 46 -5.27 2.85 -0.84
C ALA A 46 -6.42 3.03 -1.86
N GLU A 47 -6.23 3.85 -2.88
CA GLU A 47 -7.18 4.05 -3.97
C GLU A 47 -7.22 2.89 -4.98
N THR A 48 -6.26 1.97 -4.89
CA THR A 48 -6.17 0.81 -5.79
C THR A 48 -6.90 -0.38 -5.18
N ASP A 49 -8.19 -0.49 -5.41
CA ASP A 49 -9.08 -1.48 -4.81
C ASP A 49 -8.71 -2.95 -5.13
N GLU A 50 -8.02 -3.17 -6.22
CA GLU A 50 -7.59 -4.50 -6.68
C GLU A 50 -6.43 -5.06 -5.85
N VAL A 51 -5.78 -4.22 -5.06
CA VAL A 51 -4.63 -4.56 -4.22
C VAL A 51 -5.08 -4.77 -2.77
N TYR A 52 -4.64 -5.86 -2.16
CA TYR A 52 -4.94 -6.12 -0.75
C TYR A 52 -3.75 -5.88 0.19
N ASN A 53 -2.52 -5.95 -0.30
CA ASN A 53 -1.33 -5.58 0.45
C ASN A 53 -0.37 -4.76 -0.41
N GLY A 54 0.30 -3.82 0.21
CA GLY A 54 1.32 -3.01 -0.43
C GLY A 54 2.50 -2.76 0.51
N ILE A 55 3.70 -2.76 -0.06
CA ILE A 55 4.93 -2.34 0.60
C ILE A 55 5.59 -1.28 -0.27
N ALA A 56 5.95 -0.16 0.33
CA ALA A 56 6.76 0.85 -0.32
C ALA A 56 8.06 1.05 0.45
N VAL A 57 9.16 1.00 -0.26
CA VAL A 57 10.49 1.27 0.27
C VAL A 57 11.03 2.52 -0.40
N PHE A 58 11.17 3.57 0.38
CA PHE A 58 11.69 4.86 -0.08
C PHE A 58 13.05 5.13 0.54
N VAL A 59 14.09 5.15 -0.26
CA VAL A 59 15.47 5.43 0.15
C VAL A 59 16.13 6.33 -0.88
N GLU A 60 16.73 7.44 -0.44
CA GLU A 60 17.32 8.46 -1.31
C GLU A 60 16.30 8.96 -2.35
N ASP A 61 16.56 8.78 -3.64
CA ASP A 61 15.66 9.11 -4.75
C ASP A 61 14.99 7.87 -5.36
N GLU A 62 15.12 6.73 -4.70
CA GLU A 62 14.57 5.43 -5.12
C GLU A 62 13.29 5.08 -4.39
N LEU A 63 12.26 4.73 -5.12
CA LEU A 63 11.00 4.23 -4.58
C LEU A 63 10.67 2.87 -5.20
N LEU A 64 10.61 1.85 -4.37
CA LEU A 64 10.15 0.51 -4.75
C LEU A 64 8.78 0.27 -4.15
N VAL A 65 7.79 0.04 -5.02
CA VAL A 65 6.41 -0.26 -4.61
C VAL A 65 6.07 -1.69 -5.02
N SER A 66 5.87 -2.55 -4.04
CA SER A 66 5.49 -3.94 -4.24
C SER A 66 4.05 -4.16 -3.82
N LEU A 67 3.23 -4.65 -4.73
CA LEU A 67 1.79 -4.81 -4.56
C LEU A 67 1.38 -6.27 -4.63
N GLN A 68 0.47 -6.68 -3.77
CA GLN A 68 -0.21 -7.96 -3.88
C GLN A 68 -1.63 -7.74 -4.38
N VAL A 69 -1.90 -8.23 -5.57
CA VAL A 69 -3.22 -8.16 -6.20
C VAL A 69 -4.11 -9.26 -5.66
N LYS A 70 -5.39 -8.94 -5.44
CA LYS A 70 -6.38 -9.93 -5.02
C LYS A 70 -6.36 -11.15 -5.92
N PRO A 71 -6.33 -12.38 -5.40
CA PRO A 71 -6.12 -13.60 -6.21
C PRO A 71 -7.08 -13.75 -7.40
N TRP A 72 -8.35 -13.38 -7.24
CA TRP A 72 -9.34 -13.45 -8.30
C TRP A 72 -9.18 -12.39 -9.40
N LEU A 73 -8.25 -11.44 -9.18
CA LEU A 73 -7.89 -10.39 -10.14
C LEU A 73 -6.48 -10.58 -10.70
N ALA A 74 -5.87 -11.74 -10.48
CA ALA A 74 -4.50 -12.03 -10.92
C ALA A 74 -4.29 -11.84 -12.44
N PHE A 75 -5.32 -12.06 -13.25
CA PHE A 75 -5.28 -11.83 -14.70
C PHE A 75 -5.13 -10.34 -15.08
N LYS A 76 -5.36 -9.43 -14.14
CA LYS A 76 -5.22 -7.98 -14.32
C LYS A 76 -3.89 -7.42 -13.81
N LYS A 77 -3.02 -8.26 -13.24
CA LYS A 77 -1.77 -7.82 -12.60
C LYS A 77 -0.98 -6.83 -13.43
N GLN A 78 -0.73 -7.14 -14.68
CA GLN A 78 0.06 -6.29 -15.57
C GLN A 78 -0.59 -4.91 -15.78
N LYS A 79 -1.89 -4.87 -16.00
CA LYS A 79 -2.63 -3.61 -16.18
C LYS A 79 -2.63 -2.76 -14.92
N ILE A 80 -2.74 -3.40 -13.75
CA ILE A 80 -2.69 -2.72 -12.46
C ILE A 80 -1.30 -2.13 -12.24
N GLU A 81 -0.26 -2.90 -12.49
CA GLU A 81 1.15 -2.49 -12.38
C GLU A 81 1.44 -1.29 -13.28
N GLU A 82 1.08 -1.35 -14.57
CA GLU A 82 1.28 -0.26 -15.52
C GLU A 82 0.53 1.01 -15.13
N ARG A 83 -0.71 0.88 -14.67
CA ARG A 83 -1.53 2.01 -14.22
C ARG A 83 -0.94 2.70 -13.01
N VAL A 84 -0.54 1.94 -12.01
CA VAL A 84 0.05 2.47 -10.78
C VAL A 84 1.44 3.04 -11.06
N GLN A 85 2.25 2.38 -11.89
CA GLN A 85 3.55 2.89 -12.32
C GLN A 85 3.42 4.27 -12.97
N LYS A 86 2.48 4.41 -13.90
CA LYS A 86 2.22 5.67 -14.57
C LYS A 86 1.79 6.76 -13.60
N GLN A 87 0.95 6.43 -12.64
CA GLN A 87 0.48 7.38 -11.63
C GLN A 87 1.63 7.90 -10.78
N PHE A 88 2.54 7.03 -10.34
CA PHE A 88 3.72 7.45 -9.60
C PHE A 88 4.71 8.24 -10.45
N ASP A 89 4.93 7.86 -11.70
CA ASP A 89 5.83 8.58 -12.61
C ASP A 89 5.35 10.01 -12.87
N GLU A 90 4.04 10.20 -13.00
CA GLU A 90 3.44 11.52 -13.18
C GLU A 90 3.48 12.37 -11.90
N GLN A 91 3.29 11.75 -10.76
CA GLN A 91 3.26 12.43 -9.45
C GLN A 91 4.66 12.77 -8.94
N TYR A 92 5.63 11.90 -9.20
CA TYR A 92 7.01 12.04 -8.74
C TYR A 92 8.02 11.89 -9.87
N PRO A 93 8.09 12.88 -10.80
CA PRO A 93 9.00 12.80 -11.95
C PRO A 93 10.48 12.78 -11.58
N ASP A 94 10.83 13.27 -10.39
CA ASP A 94 12.22 13.31 -9.90
C ASP A 94 12.64 12.03 -9.16
N LEU A 95 11.70 11.14 -8.85
CA LEU A 95 11.98 9.87 -8.21
C LEU A 95 12.16 8.76 -9.24
N ASN A 96 13.06 7.85 -8.92
CA ASN A 96 13.21 6.61 -9.67
C ASN A 96 12.28 5.55 -9.08
N VAL A 97 11.07 5.43 -9.64
CA VAL A 97 10.00 4.58 -9.13
C VAL A 97 9.95 3.26 -9.89
N LEU A 98 9.87 2.16 -9.17
CA LEU A 98 9.49 0.85 -9.71
C LEU A 98 8.27 0.33 -8.97
N VAL A 99 7.20 0.05 -9.71
CA VAL A 99 6.02 -0.66 -9.22
C VAL A 99 6.06 -2.08 -9.72
N SER A 100 5.86 -3.05 -8.83
CA SER A 100 5.84 -4.46 -9.16
C SER A 100 4.67 -5.18 -8.49
N THR A 101 4.05 -6.10 -9.20
CA THR A 101 3.06 -7.04 -8.68
C THR A 101 3.64 -8.45 -8.51
N ASP A 102 4.96 -8.60 -8.66
CA ASP A 102 5.66 -9.85 -8.51
C ASP A 102 5.72 -10.29 -7.04
N PHE A 103 5.37 -11.55 -6.81
CA PHE A 103 5.31 -12.11 -5.45
C PHE A 103 6.70 -12.20 -4.78
N LYS A 104 7.72 -12.54 -5.56
CA LYS A 104 9.09 -12.64 -5.05
C LYS A 104 9.63 -11.27 -4.63
N LEU A 105 9.38 -10.25 -5.45
CA LEU A 105 9.74 -8.87 -5.12
C LEU A 105 9.03 -8.39 -3.86
N TYR A 106 7.76 -8.74 -3.69
CA TYR A 106 7.03 -8.43 -2.47
C TYR A 106 7.68 -9.06 -1.23
N TRP A 107 8.04 -10.35 -1.31
CA TRP A 107 8.69 -11.06 -0.23
C TRP A 107 10.06 -10.47 0.15
N GLU A 108 10.85 -10.13 -0.84
CA GLU A 108 12.15 -9.47 -0.60
C GLU A 108 11.98 -8.06 -0.02
N SER A 109 10.98 -7.31 -0.48
CA SER A 109 10.65 -5.99 0.07
C SER A 109 10.20 -6.08 1.54
N GLU A 110 9.48 -7.12 1.90
CA GLU A 110 9.04 -7.34 3.29
C GLU A 110 10.21 -7.46 4.27
N LYS A 111 11.28 -8.12 3.85
CA LYS A 111 12.50 -8.25 4.66
C LYS A 111 13.16 -6.89 4.91
N LEU A 112 13.04 -5.95 4.00
CA LEU A 112 13.64 -4.62 4.12
C LEU A 112 12.95 -3.75 5.18
N LEU A 113 11.71 -4.02 5.52
CA LEU A 113 10.96 -3.23 6.49
C LEU A 113 11.59 -3.28 7.90
N GLU A 114 12.29 -4.35 8.20
CA GLU A 114 12.95 -4.57 9.51
C GLU A 114 14.45 -4.26 9.48
N GLU A 115 15.02 -3.99 8.30
CA GLU A 115 16.46 -3.70 8.18
C GLU A 115 16.78 -2.33 8.77
N LYS A 116 17.76 -2.29 9.66
CA LYS A 116 18.21 -1.09 10.35
C LYS A 116 19.38 -0.38 9.66
N ASP A 117 20.11 -1.12 8.84
CA ASP A 117 21.24 -0.60 8.09
C ASP A 117 20.74 0.00 6.78
N GLN A 118 20.75 1.30 6.73
CA GLN A 118 20.31 2.12 5.60
C GLN A 118 21.03 1.79 4.29
N GLN A 119 22.35 1.63 4.34
CA GLN A 119 23.13 1.29 3.16
C GLN A 119 22.75 -0.08 2.59
N LYS A 120 22.44 -1.01 3.46
CA LYS A 120 21.91 -2.32 3.07
C LYS A 120 20.59 -2.22 2.34
N VAL A 121 19.69 -1.36 2.82
CA VAL A 121 18.39 -1.13 2.16
C VAL A 121 18.59 -0.54 0.77
N VAL A 122 19.48 0.44 0.62
CA VAL A 122 19.83 1.03 -0.69
C VAL A 122 20.34 -0.04 -1.64
N ASP A 123 21.29 -0.85 -1.21
CA ASP A 123 21.90 -1.89 -2.03
C ASP A 123 20.89 -2.96 -2.47
N GLU A 124 20.02 -3.38 -1.56
CA GLU A 124 18.98 -4.37 -1.86
C GLU A 124 17.90 -3.81 -2.79
N VAL A 125 17.49 -2.56 -2.62
CA VAL A 125 16.54 -1.90 -3.54
C VAL A 125 17.10 -1.86 -4.96
N GLN A 126 18.36 -1.49 -5.13
CA GLN A 126 19.03 -1.50 -6.43
C GLN A 126 19.04 -2.90 -7.06
N LYS A 127 19.39 -3.90 -6.28
CA LYS A 127 19.41 -5.29 -6.71
C LYS A 127 18.04 -5.80 -7.12
N LEU A 128 17.00 -5.49 -6.36
CA LEU A 128 15.61 -5.87 -6.68
C LEU A 128 15.12 -5.19 -7.95
N LYS A 129 15.49 -3.93 -8.18
CA LYS A 129 15.18 -3.23 -9.41
C LYS A 129 15.84 -3.85 -10.63
N GLU A 130 17.08 -4.27 -10.51
CA GLU A 130 17.79 -4.98 -11.58
C GLU A 130 17.12 -6.32 -11.90
N LEU A 131 16.77 -7.11 -10.88
CA LEU A 131 16.03 -8.37 -11.05
C LEU A 131 14.71 -8.17 -11.79
N ALA A 132 13.95 -7.14 -11.44
CA ALA A 132 12.70 -6.83 -12.10
C ALA A 132 12.87 -6.52 -13.60
N LYS A 133 13.98 -5.90 -13.98
CA LYS A 133 14.28 -5.61 -15.38
C LYS A 133 14.65 -6.87 -16.19
N GLU A 134 15.25 -7.85 -15.54
CA GLU A 134 15.64 -9.11 -16.19
C GLU A 134 14.44 -10.02 -16.51
N GLU A 135 13.35 -9.86 -15.76
CA GLU A 135 12.13 -10.68 -15.91
C GLU A 135 11.13 -10.12 -16.95
N THR A 136 11.41 -8.98 -17.51
CA THR A 136 10.58 -8.40 -18.59
C THR A 136 11.22 -8.71 -19.99
#